data_3fc6d144d19500d0bdf3b9388e35d6b5
#
_entry.id   3fc6d144d19500d0bdf3b9388e35d6b5
#
_cell.length_a   1.000
_cell.length_b   1.000
_cell.length_c   1.000
_cell.angle_alpha   90.00
_cell.angle_beta   90.00
_cell.angle_gamma   90.00
#
_symmetry.space_group_name_H-M   'P 1'
#
loop_
_entity.id
_entity.type
_entity.pdbx_description
1 polymer ?
#
loop_
_entity_poly.entity_id
_entity_poly.type
_entity_poly.pdbx_seq_one_letter_code
_entity_poly.pdbx_strand_id
1 'polypeptide(L)' 'MKYVFNVPDISCNHCKMRIEKTMNDSGKVKDLNVDLEKKKVSLESELGENDLIKLFDDAGYDAIAEK' A
#
# COMPACT_ATOMS: atom_id res chain seq x y z
N MET A 1 -11.03 7.25 4.71
CA MET A 1 -10.82 6.22 5.74
C MET A 1 -9.37 5.79 5.75
N LYS A 2 -8.84 5.52 6.91
CA LYS A 2 -7.47 5.05 7.04
C LYS A 2 -7.43 3.53 7.00
N TYR A 3 -6.44 3.02 6.30
CA TYR A 3 -6.21 1.59 6.18
C TYR A 3 -4.77 1.28 6.50
N VAL A 4 -4.54 0.13 7.09
CA VAL A 4 -3.20 -0.41 7.30
C VAL A 4 -3.16 -1.80 6.68
N PHE A 5 -2.15 -2.03 5.85
CA PHE A 5 -1.97 -3.32 5.20
C PHE A 5 -0.62 -3.91 5.59
N ASN A 6 -0.60 -5.23 5.78
CA ASN A 6 0.64 -5.96 5.89
C ASN A 6 1.09 -6.37 4.50
N VAL A 7 2.30 -6.00 4.14
CA VAL A 7 2.88 -6.33 2.84
C VAL A 7 4.22 -7.03 3.09
N PRO A 8 4.19 -8.33 3.39
CA PRO A 8 5.41 -9.05 3.80
C PRO A 8 6.51 -9.08 2.74
N ASP A 9 6.17 -8.82 1.50
CA ASP A 9 7.13 -8.85 0.40
C ASP A 9 7.96 -7.57 0.28
N ILE A 10 7.61 -6.50 0.98
CA ILE A 10 8.43 -5.28 0.93
C ILE A 10 9.67 -5.48 1.81
N SER A 11 10.83 -5.27 1.21
CA SER A 11 12.09 -5.49 1.91
C SER A 11 13.16 -4.46 1.57
N CYS A 12 12.88 -3.53 0.67
CA CYS A 12 13.87 -2.54 0.26
C CYS A 12 13.19 -1.25 -0.23
N ASN A 13 14.01 -0.21 -0.41
CA ASN A 13 13.52 1.08 -0.86
C ASN A 13 12.85 1.03 -2.23
N HIS A 14 13.31 0.13 -3.09
CA HIS A 14 12.72 -0.02 -4.42
C HIS A 14 11.26 -0.46 -4.33
N CYS A 15 10.97 -1.36 -3.42
CA CYS A 15 9.59 -1.81 -3.17
C CYS A 15 8.73 -0.66 -2.69
N LYS A 16 9.25 0.12 -1.75
CA LYS A 16 8.57 1.30 -1.23
C LYS A 16 8.24 2.28 -2.35
N MET A 17 9.23 2.60 -3.18
CA MET A 17 9.05 3.54 -4.29
C MET A 17 8.02 3.04 -5.30
N ARG A 18 8.03 1.75 -5.59
CA ARG A 18 7.08 1.16 -6.53
C ARG A 18 5.65 1.26 -6.00
N ILE A 19 5.46 0.97 -4.73
CA ILE A 19 4.15 1.08 -4.10
C ILE A 19 3.69 2.54 -4.10
N GLU A 20 4.56 3.45 -3.69
CA GLU A 20 4.25 4.87 -3.67
C GLU A 20 3.84 5.36 -5.06
N LYS A 21 4.57 4.97 -6.08
CA LYS A 21 4.27 5.37 -7.45
C LYS A 21 2.91 4.85 -7.89
N THR A 22 2.64 3.57 -7.64
CA THR A 22 1.36 2.97 -8.02
C THR A 22 0.20 3.67 -7.33
N MET A 23 0.34 3.94 -6.04
CA MET A 23 -0.70 4.62 -5.27
C MET A 23 -0.91 6.07 -5.72
N ASN A 24 0.19 6.79 -5.98
CA ASN A 24 0.10 8.16 -6.46
C ASN A 24 -0.52 8.24 -7.86
N ASP A 25 -0.19 7.29 -8.72
CA ASP A 25 -0.74 7.24 -10.07
C ASP A 25 -2.25 6.99 -10.06
N SER A 26 -2.75 6.30 -9.05
CA SER A 26 -4.19 6.07 -8.91
C SER A 26 -4.95 7.38 -8.62
N GLY A 27 -4.27 8.33 -7.98
CA GLY A 27 -4.88 9.61 -7.60
C GLY A 27 -5.93 9.51 -6.51
N LYS A 28 -6.06 8.37 -5.86
CA LYS A 28 -7.13 8.10 -4.90
C LYS A 28 -6.63 7.74 -3.51
N VAL A 29 -5.33 7.87 -3.30
CA VAL A 29 -4.69 7.54 -2.02
C VAL A 29 -4.02 8.78 -1.46
N LYS A 30 -4.22 9.03 -0.17
CA LYS A 30 -3.62 10.15 0.56
C LYS A 30 -2.87 9.63 1.77
N ASP A 31 -1.95 10.45 2.29
CA ASP A 31 -1.20 10.18 3.52
C ASP A 31 -0.56 8.79 3.51
N LEU A 32 0.00 8.43 2.37
CA LEU A 32 0.67 7.15 2.21
C LEU A 32 1.95 7.10 3.04
N ASN A 33 2.09 6.07 3.84
CA ASN A 33 3.29 5.85 4.64
C ASN A 33 3.67 4.38 4.56
N VAL A 34 4.92 4.12 4.22
CA VAL A 34 5.44 2.76 4.08
C VAL A 34 6.48 2.51 5.16
N ASP A 35 6.23 1.51 6.00
CA ASP A 35 7.15 1.11 7.04
C ASP A 35 7.86 -0.18 6.63
N LEU A 36 9.12 -0.06 6.23
CA LEU A 36 9.89 -1.20 5.77
C LEU A 36 10.29 -2.14 6.89
N GLU A 37 10.49 -1.62 8.10
CA GLU A 37 10.85 -2.47 9.24
C GLU A 37 9.72 -3.41 9.62
N LYS A 38 8.52 -2.88 9.67
CA LYS A 38 7.34 -3.65 10.06
C LYS A 38 6.63 -4.26 8.86
N LYS A 39 7.08 -3.90 7.66
CA LYS A 39 6.48 -4.36 6.41
C LYS A 39 5.01 -4.03 6.33
N LYS A 40 4.67 -2.80 6.72
CA LYS A 40 3.31 -2.31 6.73
C LYS A 40 3.18 -1.05 5.89
N VAL A 41 2.03 -0.88 5.30
CA VAL A 41 1.70 0.33 4.54
C VAL A 41 0.42 0.91 5.10
N SER A 42 0.48 2.16 5.52
CA SER A 42 -0.71 2.88 5.95
C SER A 42 -1.05 3.96 4.93
N LEU A 43 -2.33 4.18 4.73
CA LEU A 43 -2.81 5.16 3.78
C LEU A 43 -4.22 5.59 4.13
N GLU A 44 -4.64 6.69 3.53
CA GLU A 44 -6.02 7.15 3.62
C GLU A 44 -6.61 7.18 2.22
N SER A 45 -7.80 6.64 2.07
CA SER A 45 -8.48 6.58 0.77
C SER A 45 -9.98 6.45 0.97
N GLU A 46 -10.72 6.89 -0.04
CA GLU A 46 -12.16 6.66 -0.11
C GLU A 46 -12.50 5.33 -0.79
N LEU A 47 -11.50 4.68 -1.36
CA LEU A 47 -11.69 3.38 -1.98
C LEU A 47 -11.92 2.31 -0.92
N GLY A 48 -12.59 1.24 -1.31
CA GLY A 48 -12.75 0.09 -0.44
C GLY A 48 -11.46 -0.71 -0.31
N GLU A 49 -11.44 -1.56 0.71
CA GLU A 49 -10.29 -2.43 0.98
C GLU A 49 -9.89 -3.25 -0.24
N ASN A 50 -10.88 -3.85 -0.90
CA ASN A 50 -10.62 -4.69 -2.07
C ASN A 50 -9.97 -3.92 -3.21
N ASP A 51 -10.38 -2.68 -3.43
CA ASP A 51 -9.79 -1.85 -4.47
C ASP A 51 -8.35 -1.52 -4.16
N LEU A 52 -8.04 -1.28 -2.89
CA LEU A 52 -6.68 -1.01 -2.45
C LEU A 52 -5.79 -2.24 -2.60
N ILE A 53 -6.33 -3.41 -2.27
CA ILE A 53 -5.61 -4.67 -2.46
C ILE A 53 -5.28 -4.87 -3.95
N LYS A 54 -6.19 -4.51 -4.84
CA LYS A 54 -5.91 -4.56 -6.27
C LYS A 54 -4.77 -3.64 -6.69
N LEU A 55 -4.70 -2.45 -6.09
CA LEU A 55 -3.61 -1.53 -6.38
C LEU A 55 -2.26 -2.13 -5.96
N PHE A 56 -2.21 -2.77 -4.81
CA PHE A 56 -1.00 -3.47 -4.38
C PHE A 56 -0.66 -4.61 -5.33
N ASP A 57 -1.65 -5.35 -5.77
CA ASP A 57 -1.46 -6.45 -6.70
C ASP A 57 -0.89 -5.95 -8.03
N ASP A 58 -1.39 -4.81 -8.52
CA ASP A 58 -0.87 -4.17 -9.74
C ASP A 58 0.60 -3.77 -9.58
N ALA A 59 1.00 -3.41 -8.36
CA ALA A 59 2.39 -3.09 -8.06
C ALA A 59 3.26 -4.35 -7.91
N GLY A 60 2.63 -5.53 -7.87
CA GLY A 60 3.33 -6.79 -7.74
C GLY A 60 3.50 -7.26 -6.30
N TYR A 61 2.65 -6.82 -5.38
CA TYR A 61 2.76 -7.17 -3.97
C TYR A 61 1.44 -7.69 -3.44
N ASP A 62 1.54 -8.65 -2.52
CA ASP A 62 0.37 -9.13 -1.79
C ASP A 62 0.17 -8.27 -0.55
N ALA A 63 -0.99 -7.69 -0.41
CA ALA A 63 -1.34 -6.90 0.74
C ALA A 63 -2.45 -7.57 1.53
N ILE A 64 -2.28 -7.61 2.84
CA ILE A 64 -3.26 -8.19 3.75
C ILE A 64 -3.76 -7.08 4.66
N ALA A 65 -5.06 -6.84 4.64
CA ALA A 65 -5.64 -5.79 5.47
C ALA A 65 -5.45 -6.12 6.95
N GLU A 66 -4.98 -5.14 7.70
CA GLU A 66 -4.83 -5.26 9.14
C GLU A 66 -6.03 -4.61 9.81
N LYS A 67 -6.63 -5.33 10.70
CA LYS A 67 -7.76 -4.81 11.46
C LYS A 67 -7.35 -4.35 12.84
#